data_10d3f68db9844efbe5b39f9dbfae5542
#
_entry.id   10d3f68db9844efbe5b39f9dbfae5542
#
_cell.length_a   1.000
_cell.length_b   1.000
_cell.length_c   1.000
_cell.angle_alpha   90.00
_cell.angle_beta   90.00
_cell.angle_gamma   90.00
#
_symmetry.space_group_name_H-M   'P 1'
#
loop_
_entity.id
_entity.type
_entity.pdbx_description
1 polymer ?
#
loop_
_entity_poly.entity_id
_entity_poly.type
_entity_poly.pdbx_seq_one_letter_code
_entity_poly.pdbx_strand_id
1 'polypeptide(L)'
;MPSMTTAGTDGPAAGSANTSSANTSSANTSGDRDFVQSLERGFAVLLAFDEELANPTLAELAAATNLSRPAVRRLLLTLQRLGYVTGADGRWRLTPRVLSIGQHYSASNAMIELAQPHLLALAELTHESASLAALDGAHVVYVARVPVRRIMSINVSIGTRVPAHATSMGRALLAWAPAPVIERVIAESGLRRLTERTITDPVAFQAALREVRELGYALVAGELEDGLISVSAPVRDQTGSVVAALASSTSSGRTDLDRLRTEVVPLLLRTAGDISADLGHRATRPPSVNGRDGFF
;
A
#
# COMPACT_ATOMS: atom_id res chain seq x y z
N MET A 1 -80.97 -30.85 13.62
CA MET A 1 -81.39 -32.15 14.17
C MET A 1 -80.98 -33.26 13.23
N PRO A 2 -80.57 -34.46 13.69
CA PRO A 2 -79.97 -34.80 14.97
C PRO A 2 -78.63 -35.52 14.77
N SER A 3 -77.83 -35.52 15.75
CA SER A 3 -77.61 -36.54 16.76
C SER A 3 -76.46 -37.51 16.51
N MET A 4 -75.66 -37.49 17.46
CA MET A 4 -75.21 -38.56 18.40
C MET A 4 -74.03 -39.38 17.88
N THR A 5 -73.01 -39.57 18.56
CA THR A 5 -72.67 -40.16 19.89
C THR A 5 -71.55 -41.17 19.61
N THR A 6 -70.53 -41.27 20.22
CA THR A 6 -69.90 -41.63 21.51
C THR A 6 -68.52 -42.15 21.31
N ALA A 7 -67.71 -41.75 22.24
CA ALA A 7 -66.89 -42.58 23.15
C ALA A 7 -65.84 -43.49 22.56
N GLY A 8 -64.63 -43.33 23.00
CA GLY A 8 -64.03 -43.87 24.14
C GLY A 8 -62.61 -44.28 23.88
N THR A 9 -61.82 -43.99 24.85
CA THR A 9 -60.84 -44.69 25.64
C THR A 9 -59.38 -44.75 25.19
N ASP A 10 -58.61 -44.34 26.19
CA ASP A 10 -57.33 -44.83 26.65
C ASP A 10 -56.04 -44.47 25.88
N GLY A 11 -55.23 -43.75 26.67
CA GLY A 11 -53.79 -43.56 26.46
C GLY A 11 -53.00 -44.89 26.70
N PRO A 12 -51.68 -44.89 26.71
CA PRO A 12 -50.82 -44.02 27.52
C PRO A 12 -49.47 -43.60 26.91
N ALA A 13 -48.89 -42.65 27.58
CA ALA A 13 -47.49 -42.50 28.01
C ALA A 13 -46.35 -42.32 27.01
N ALA A 14 -45.72 -41.17 27.19
CA ALA A 14 -44.27 -40.95 27.34
C ALA A 14 -43.37 -41.08 26.11
N GLY A 15 -42.77 -39.98 25.79
CA GLY A 15 -41.61 -39.85 24.92
C GLY A 15 -41.12 -38.43 24.84
N SER A 16 -40.57 -37.87 25.92
CA SER A 16 -39.85 -36.60 25.88
C SER A 16 -38.59 -36.76 25.03
N ALA A 17 -38.62 -36.29 23.80
CA ALA A 17 -37.41 -36.11 23.00
C ALA A 17 -36.82 -34.74 23.31
N ASN A 18 -35.78 -34.79 24.09
CA ASN A 18 -34.90 -33.68 24.42
C ASN A 18 -34.10 -33.28 23.17
N THR A 19 -34.54 -32.27 22.41
CA THR A 19 -33.76 -31.66 21.37
C THR A 19 -32.71 -30.77 22.00
N SER A 20 -31.52 -31.34 22.21
CA SER A 20 -30.34 -30.58 22.52
C SER A 20 -30.03 -29.65 21.34
N SER A 21 -30.30 -28.36 21.55
CA SER A 21 -29.78 -27.28 20.72
C SER A 21 -28.25 -27.33 20.76
N ALA A 22 -27.66 -27.74 19.65
CA ALA A 22 -26.25 -27.65 19.43
C ALA A 22 -25.85 -26.16 19.45
N ASN A 23 -25.25 -25.78 20.56
CA ASN A 23 -24.58 -24.50 20.75
C ASN A 23 -23.34 -24.51 19.85
N THR A 24 -23.45 -23.97 18.62
CA THR A 24 -22.29 -23.68 17.78
C THR A 24 -21.53 -22.53 18.46
N SER A 25 -20.63 -22.89 19.34
CA SER A 25 -19.59 -21.98 19.83
C SER A 25 -18.71 -21.61 18.65
N SER A 26 -18.96 -20.40 18.10
CA SER A 26 -18.03 -19.72 17.20
C SER A 26 -16.67 -19.68 17.90
N ALA A 27 -15.67 -20.28 17.28
CA ALA A 27 -14.29 -20.20 17.68
C ALA A 27 -13.86 -18.72 17.63
N ASN A 28 -13.89 -18.05 18.77
CA ASN A 28 -13.38 -16.72 18.97
C ASN A 28 -11.86 -16.83 18.95
N THR A 29 -11.24 -16.51 17.82
CA THR A 29 -9.79 -16.47 17.64
C THR A 29 -9.20 -15.48 18.63
N SER A 30 -8.13 -15.88 19.32
CA SER A 30 -7.43 -15.13 20.37
C SER A 30 -6.94 -13.72 19.94
N GLY A 31 -6.94 -13.38 18.66
CA GLY A 31 -6.61 -12.07 18.13
C GLY A 31 -7.65 -10.96 18.37
N ASP A 32 -8.89 -11.31 18.72
CA ASP A 32 -9.98 -10.33 18.85
C ASP A 32 -10.03 -9.65 20.25
N ARG A 33 -9.36 -10.22 21.26
CA ARG A 33 -9.35 -9.66 22.63
C ARG A 33 -8.37 -8.51 22.80
N ASP A 34 -7.32 -8.48 22.01
CA ASP A 34 -6.27 -7.45 22.09
C ASP A 34 -6.52 -6.29 21.12
N PHE A 35 -7.56 -6.40 20.28
CA PHE A 35 -7.93 -5.39 19.31
C PHE A 35 -8.73 -4.24 19.95
N VAL A 36 -8.17 -3.03 19.94
CA VAL A 36 -8.79 -1.83 20.51
C VAL A 36 -9.60 -1.09 19.45
N GLN A 37 -10.86 -1.46 19.29
CA GLN A 37 -11.76 -0.89 18.29
C GLN A 37 -11.91 0.65 18.37
N SER A 38 -11.77 1.25 19.57
CA SER A 38 -11.81 2.70 19.71
C SER A 38 -10.60 3.38 19.08
N LEU A 39 -9.44 2.72 19.05
CA LEU A 39 -8.23 3.20 18.39
C LEU A 39 -8.39 3.15 16.88
N GLU A 40 -8.85 2.02 16.34
CA GLU A 40 -9.19 1.86 14.92
C GLU A 40 -10.12 2.98 14.44
N ARG A 41 -11.23 3.19 15.15
CA ARG A 41 -12.21 4.24 14.82
C ARG A 41 -11.62 5.65 14.92
N GLY A 42 -10.72 5.89 15.87
CA GLY A 42 -10.00 7.14 16.01
C GLY A 42 -9.11 7.44 14.80
N PHE A 43 -8.36 6.45 14.34
CA PHE A 43 -7.58 6.56 13.11
C PHE A 43 -8.46 6.69 11.87
N ALA A 44 -9.57 5.96 11.77
CA ALA A 44 -10.53 6.13 10.67
C ALA A 44 -11.03 7.57 10.55
N VAL A 45 -11.31 8.24 11.68
CA VAL A 45 -11.71 9.65 11.68
C VAL A 45 -10.56 10.57 11.25
N LEU A 46 -9.31 10.34 11.68
CA LEU A 46 -8.16 11.13 11.25
C LEU A 46 -7.87 10.98 9.76
N LEU A 47 -8.01 9.77 9.21
CA LEU A 47 -7.76 9.45 7.81
C LEU A 47 -8.89 9.88 6.88
N ALA A 48 -10.05 10.24 7.42
CA ALA A 48 -11.18 10.76 6.64
C ALA A 48 -11.03 12.24 6.24
N PHE A 49 -9.99 12.92 6.73
CA PHE A 49 -9.66 14.27 6.27
C PHE A 49 -8.77 14.15 5.03
N ASP A 50 -9.26 14.57 3.88
CA ASP A 50 -8.57 14.60 2.59
C ASP A 50 -8.78 15.93 1.86
N GLU A 51 -8.43 15.98 0.57
CA GLU A 51 -8.60 17.19 -0.25
C GLU A 51 -10.07 17.58 -0.43
N GLU A 52 -10.98 16.60 -0.49
CA GLU A 52 -12.44 16.84 -0.64
C GLU A 52 -13.06 17.20 0.70
N LEU A 53 -12.55 16.64 1.78
CA LEU A 53 -13.01 16.81 3.16
C LEU A 53 -11.98 17.55 4.05
N ALA A 54 -11.43 18.64 3.56
CA ALA A 54 -10.42 19.43 4.29
C ALA A 54 -10.99 20.12 5.55
N ASN A 55 -12.27 20.49 5.52
CA ASN A 55 -12.99 21.13 6.64
C ASN A 55 -14.40 20.52 6.83
N PRO A 56 -14.51 19.22 7.11
CA PRO A 56 -15.78 18.52 7.19
C PRO A 56 -16.60 18.93 8.41
N THR A 57 -17.91 18.79 8.26
CA THR A 57 -18.86 18.78 9.38
C THR A 57 -18.84 17.43 10.09
N LEU A 58 -19.45 17.38 11.28
CA LEU A 58 -19.66 16.11 11.99
C LEU A 58 -20.46 15.07 11.15
N ALA A 59 -21.41 15.56 10.33
CA ALA A 59 -22.24 14.67 9.51
C ALA A 59 -21.46 14.06 8.35
N GLU A 60 -20.61 14.84 7.68
CA GLU A 60 -19.73 14.38 6.60
C GLU A 60 -18.72 13.34 7.10
N LEU A 61 -18.07 13.59 8.24
CA LEU A 61 -17.17 12.61 8.86
C LEU A 61 -17.90 11.33 9.28
N ALA A 62 -19.13 11.43 9.79
CA ALA A 62 -19.92 10.25 10.16
C ALA A 62 -20.26 9.40 8.92
N ALA A 63 -20.59 10.04 7.80
CA ALA A 63 -20.84 9.37 6.53
C ALA A 63 -19.56 8.72 5.96
N ALA A 64 -18.44 9.45 5.92
CA ALA A 64 -17.16 8.95 5.39
C ALA A 64 -16.61 7.76 6.19
N THR A 65 -16.81 7.73 7.51
CA THR A 65 -16.30 6.67 8.38
C THR A 65 -17.29 5.54 8.66
N ASN A 66 -18.53 5.67 8.17
CA ASN A 66 -19.65 4.76 8.51
C ASN A 66 -19.86 4.61 10.03
N LEU A 67 -19.61 5.67 10.80
CA LEU A 67 -19.80 5.72 12.25
C LEU A 67 -21.01 6.59 12.61
N SER A 68 -21.63 6.32 13.76
CA SER A 68 -22.69 7.18 14.26
C SER A 68 -22.16 8.58 14.65
N ARG A 69 -22.96 9.63 14.43
CA ARG A 69 -22.60 11.01 14.81
C ARG A 69 -22.15 11.16 16.26
N PRO A 70 -22.79 10.52 17.26
CA PRO A 70 -22.31 10.55 18.65
C PRO A 70 -20.92 9.92 18.81
N ALA A 71 -20.62 8.83 18.09
CA ALA A 71 -19.32 8.18 18.15
C ALA A 71 -18.24 9.10 17.55
N VAL A 72 -18.46 9.64 16.34
CA VAL A 72 -17.51 10.58 15.71
C VAL A 72 -17.31 11.81 16.58
N ARG A 73 -18.37 12.38 17.19
CA ARG A 73 -18.25 13.52 18.08
C ARG A 73 -17.34 13.23 19.26
N ARG A 74 -17.46 12.06 19.90
CA ARG A 74 -16.61 11.66 21.04
C ARG A 74 -15.14 11.51 20.61
N LEU A 75 -14.89 10.92 19.44
CA LEU A 75 -13.55 10.76 18.88
C LEU A 75 -12.94 12.14 18.54
N LEU A 76 -13.68 13.03 17.89
CA LEU A 76 -13.22 14.39 17.57
C LEU A 76 -12.89 15.21 18.83
N LEU A 77 -13.70 15.15 19.87
CA LEU A 77 -13.40 15.82 21.15
C LEU A 77 -12.14 15.26 21.81
N THR A 78 -11.91 13.95 21.72
CA THR A 78 -10.69 13.32 22.20
C THR A 78 -9.48 13.79 21.38
N LEU A 79 -9.57 13.75 20.03
CA LEU A 79 -8.52 14.19 19.13
C LEU A 79 -8.24 15.70 19.28
N GLN A 80 -9.28 16.52 19.56
CA GLN A 80 -9.11 17.93 19.87
C GLN A 80 -8.35 18.14 21.19
N ARG A 81 -8.70 17.39 22.23
CA ARG A 81 -7.97 17.44 23.51
C ARG A 81 -6.52 17.01 23.37
N LEU A 82 -6.25 16.04 22.48
CA LEU A 82 -4.90 15.61 22.13
C LEU A 82 -4.17 16.60 21.18
N GLY A 83 -4.90 17.57 20.63
CA GLY A 83 -4.34 18.61 19.76
C GLY A 83 -4.19 18.22 18.29
N TYR A 84 -4.74 17.09 17.83
CA TYR A 84 -4.65 16.64 16.44
C TYR A 84 -5.72 17.27 15.54
N VAL A 85 -6.86 17.67 16.08
CA VAL A 85 -7.92 18.38 15.35
C VAL A 85 -8.32 19.64 16.08
N THR A 86 -8.91 20.59 15.36
CA THR A 86 -9.58 21.76 15.92
C THR A 86 -10.95 21.92 15.27
N GLY A 87 -11.93 22.39 16.04
CA GLY A 87 -13.30 22.64 15.55
C GLY A 87 -13.66 24.10 15.73
N ALA A 88 -14.23 24.72 14.69
CA ALA A 88 -14.82 26.06 14.70
C ALA A 88 -16.05 26.07 13.79
N ASP A 89 -17.11 26.79 14.17
CA ASP A 89 -18.31 26.99 13.38
C ASP A 89 -18.98 25.70 12.84
N GLY A 90 -18.94 24.64 13.66
CA GLY A 90 -19.49 23.32 13.30
C GLY A 90 -18.66 22.52 12.30
N ARG A 91 -17.48 23.01 11.92
CA ARG A 91 -16.53 22.34 11.03
C ARG A 91 -15.26 21.94 11.76
N TRP A 92 -14.59 20.90 11.28
CA TRP A 92 -13.39 20.32 11.86
C TRP A 92 -12.25 20.39 10.87
N ARG A 93 -11.01 20.49 11.36
CA ARG A 93 -9.80 20.47 10.55
C ARG A 93 -8.65 19.81 11.32
N LEU A 94 -7.74 19.21 10.59
CA LEU A 94 -6.47 18.73 11.17
C LEU A 94 -5.62 19.91 11.64
N THR A 95 -4.84 19.69 12.69
CA THR A 95 -3.79 20.61 13.11
C THR A 95 -2.43 20.16 12.55
N PRO A 96 -1.42 21.03 12.49
CA PRO A 96 -0.06 20.62 12.10
C PRO A 96 0.54 19.49 12.96
N ARG A 97 -0.03 19.23 14.14
CA ARG A 97 0.44 18.14 15.02
C ARG A 97 0.35 16.76 14.38
N VAL A 98 -0.54 16.54 13.41
CA VAL A 98 -0.62 15.24 12.69
C VAL A 98 0.68 14.90 11.97
N LEU A 99 1.46 15.91 11.55
CA LEU A 99 2.75 15.74 10.87
C LEU A 99 3.80 15.09 11.77
N SER A 100 3.68 15.22 13.11
CA SER A 100 4.63 14.60 14.04
C SER A 100 4.66 13.07 13.94
N ILE A 101 3.53 12.44 13.58
CA ILE A 101 3.45 10.98 13.40
C ILE A 101 4.36 10.55 12.24
N GLY A 102 4.21 11.20 11.09
CA GLY A 102 5.04 10.92 9.90
C GLY A 102 6.50 11.35 10.09
N GLN A 103 6.76 12.42 10.84
CA GLN A 103 8.11 12.87 11.13
C GLN A 103 8.91 11.83 11.93
N HIS A 104 8.30 11.18 12.93
CA HIS A 104 8.97 10.11 13.65
C HIS A 104 9.34 8.92 12.75
N TYR A 105 8.48 8.56 11.81
CA TYR A 105 8.80 7.55 10.82
C TYR A 105 10.01 7.95 9.96
N SER A 106 10.02 9.17 9.43
CA SER A 106 11.12 9.67 8.59
C SER A 106 12.42 9.78 9.37
N ALA A 107 12.38 10.32 10.59
CA ALA A 107 13.56 10.49 11.45
C ALA A 107 14.16 9.17 11.95
N SER A 108 13.35 8.13 12.09
CA SER A 108 13.81 6.79 12.48
C SER A 108 14.28 5.93 11.30
N ASN A 109 14.09 6.40 10.06
CA ASN A 109 14.40 5.65 8.85
C ASN A 109 15.56 6.30 8.08
N ALA A 110 16.78 5.89 8.43
CA ALA A 110 18.01 6.37 7.80
C ALA A 110 18.01 6.24 6.27
N MET A 111 17.27 5.28 5.70
CA MET A 111 17.11 5.11 4.27
C MET A 111 16.57 6.37 3.59
N ILE A 112 15.58 7.04 4.20
CA ILE A 112 14.96 8.25 3.62
C ILE A 112 15.97 9.38 3.57
N GLU A 113 16.74 9.58 4.64
CA GLU A 113 17.76 10.61 4.74
C GLU A 113 18.90 10.35 3.72
N LEU A 114 19.41 9.12 3.66
CA LEU A 114 20.46 8.73 2.72
C LEU A 114 20.00 8.84 1.27
N ALA A 115 18.74 8.50 0.96
CA ALA A 115 18.23 8.54 -0.41
C ALA A 115 17.99 9.96 -0.93
N GLN A 116 17.76 10.96 -0.07
CA GLN A 116 17.34 12.29 -0.48
C GLN A 116 18.29 12.98 -1.47
N PRO A 117 19.63 13.01 -1.30
CA PRO A 117 20.55 13.61 -2.27
C PRO A 117 20.53 12.88 -3.62
N HIS A 118 20.38 11.56 -3.61
CA HIS A 118 20.32 10.76 -4.83
C HIS A 118 19.03 11.01 -5.62
N LEU A 119 17.90 11.15 -4.92
CA LEU A 119 16.62 11.52 -5.53
C LEU A 119 16.71 12.90 -6.21
N LEU A 120 17.36 13.85 -5.56
CA LEU A 120 17.56 15.18 -6.11
C LEU A 120 18.38 15.14 -7.38
N ALA A 121 19.55 14.48 -7.35
CA ALA A 121 20.42 14.31 -8.52
C ALA A 121 19.71 13.59 -9.68
N LEU A 122 18.95 12.52 -9.40
CA LEU A 122 18.18 11.82 -10.41
C LEU A 122 17.12 12.72 -11.07
N ALA A 123 16.38 13.49 -10.26
CA ALA A 123 15.37 14.41 -10.77
C ALA A 123 15.99 15.53 -11.63
N GLU A 124 17.16 16.04 -11.28
CA GLU A 124 17.90 17.03 -12.06
C GLU A 124 18.39 16.44 -13.39
N LEU A 125 18.95 15.23 -13.37
CA LEU A 125 19.48 14.58 -14.59
C LEU A 125 18.38 14.15 -15.57
N THR A 126 17.25 13.66 -15.05
CA THR A 126 16.17 13.14 -15.90
C THR A 126 15.14 14.19 -16.24
N HIS A 127 15.10 15.30 -15.54
CA HIS A 127 14.02 16.29 -15.57
C HIS A 127 12.64 15.67 -15.29
N GLU A 128 12.59 14.53 -14.59
CA GLU A 128 11.41 13.81 -14.15
C GLU A 128 11.36 13.70 -12.62
N SER A 129 10.15 13.56 -12.05
CA SER A 129 10.03 13.37 -10.62
C SER A 129 10.69 12.07 -10.18
N ALA A 130 11.49 12.13 -9.11
CA ALA A 130 12.09 10.97 -8.46
C ALA A 130 11.36 10.67 -7.15
N SER A 131 11.05 9.40 -6.90
CA SER A 131 10.30 8.99 -5.72
C SER A 131 10.87 7.70 -5.13
N LEU A 132 10.80 7.58 -3.81
CA LEU A 132 11.09 6.34 -3.09
C LEU A 132 9.79 5.84 -2.45
N ALA A 133 9.52 4.56 -2.56
CA ALA A 133 8.33 3.96 -1.98
C ALA A 133 8.65 2.63 -1.27
N ALA A 134 7.87 2.32 -0.25
CA ALA A 134 7.91 1.07 0.50
C ALA A 134 6.61 0.29 0.32
N LEU A 135 6.67 -1.04 0.51
CA LEU A 135 5.48 -1.91 0.46
C LEU A 135 4.73 -1.84 1.79
N ASP A 136 3.41 -1.71 1.73
CA ASP A 136 2.52 -1.74 2.88
C ASP A 136 1.22 -2.49 2.51
N GLY A 137 1.13 -3.77 2.91
CA GLY A 137 0.07 -4.67 2.48
C GLY A 137 0.02 -4.80 0.96
N ALA A 138 -1.15 -4.61 0.36
CA ALA A 138 -1.34 -4.63 -1.09
C ALA A 138 -1.02 -3.29 -1.79
N HIS A 139 -0.46 -2.31 -1.06
CA HIS A 139 -0.16 -0.97 -1.56
C HIS A 139 1.33 -0.67 -1.49
N VAL A 140 1.75 0.31 -2.25
CA VAL A 140 3.01 1.02 -2.04
C VAL A 140 2.72 2.40 -1.46
N VAL A 141 3.58 2.85 -0.55
CA VAL A 141 3.51 4.16 0.11
C VAL A 141 4.71 4.99 -0.31
N TYR A 142 4.48 6.18 -0.79
CA TYR A 142 5.55 7.13 -1.09
C TYR A 142 6.18 7.64 0.20
N VAL A 143 7.46 7.31 0.43
CA VAL A 143 8.19 7.67 1.65
C VAL A 143 9.15 8.85 1.45
N ALA A 144 9.61 9.09 0.22
CA ALA A 144 10.35 10.28 -0.17
C ALA A 144 10.04 10.65 -1.62
N ARG A 145 10.13 11.95 -1.95
CA ARG A 145 9.84 12.44 -3.30
C ARG A 145 10.54 13.77 -3.56
N VAL A 146 11.10 13.89 -4.76
CA VAL A 146 11.54 15.15 -5.36
C VAL A 146 10.61 15.42 -6.56
N PRO A 147 9.66 16.35 -6.43
CA PRO A 147 8.75 16.69 -7.52
C PRO A 147 9.45 17.60 -8.53
N VAL A 148 9.16 17.38 -9.82
CA VAL A 148 9.47 18.40 -10.84
C VAL A 148 8.21 19.23 -11.06
N ARG A 149 8.30 20.55 -10.91
CA ARG A 149 7.18 21.48 -11.12
C ARG A 149 6.73 21.46 -12.56
N ARG A 150 5.45 21.13 -12.79
CA ARG A 150 4.82 21.09 -14.11
C ARG A 150 3.36 21.54 -14.04
N ILE A 151 2.85 22.03 -15.15
CA ILE A 151 1.47 22.53 -15.28
C ILE A 151 0.46 21.37 -15.09
N MET A 152 0.84 20.14 -15.46
CA MET A 152 0.06 18.92 -15.22
C MET A 152 0.99 17.88 -14.60
N SER A 153 0.86 17.64 -13.33
CA SER A 153 1.55 16.56 -12.59
C SER A 153 0.52 15.73 -11.85
N ILE A 154 0.76 14.43 -11.78
CA ILE A 154 0.01 13.57 -10.88
C ILE A 154 0.25 14.09 -9.46
N ASN A 155 -0.83 14.38 -8.76
CA ASN A 155 -0.77 14.99 -7.43
C ASN A 155 -0.44 13.90 -6.40
N VAL A 156 0.84 13.53 -6.32
CA VAL A 156 1.36 12.53 -5.40
C VAL A 156 2.20 13.22 -4.34
N SER A 157 1.91 12.94 -3.10
CA SER A 157 2.62 13.43 -1.92
C SER A 157 3.25 12.29 -1.12
N ILE A 158 4.18 12.60 -0.22
CA ILE A 158 4.66 11.62 0.78
C ILE A 158 3.45 11.15 1.58
N GLY A 159 3.34 9.83 1.80
CA GLY A 159 2.19 9.18 2.41
C GLY A 159 1.10 8.73 1.43
N THR A 160 1.13 9.17 0.16
CA THR A 160 0.18 8.67 -0.85
C THR A 160 0.33 7.16 -0.99
N ARG A 161 -0.79 6.46 -1.03
CA ARG A 161 -0.90 5.00 -1.19
C ARG A 161 -1.46 4.69 -2.57
N VAL A 162 -0.80 3.79 -3.30
CA VAL A 162 -1.27 3.31 -4.61
C VAL A 162 -1.19 1.79 -4.68
N PRO A 163 -2.04 1.11 -5.45
CA PRO A 163 -2.02 -0.34 -5.57
C PRO A 163 -0.68 -0.87 -6.06
N ALA A 164 -0.09 -1.82 -5.35
CA ALA A 164 1.22 -2.39 -5.70
C ALA A 164 1.20 -3.12 -7.05
N HIS A 165 0.10 -3.82 -7.39
CA HIS A 165 0.02 -4.63 -8.60
C HIS A 165 0.07 -3.81 -9.90
N ALA A 166 -0.43 -2.58 -9.89
CA ALA A 166 -0.55 -1.73 -11.08
C ALA A 166 0.57 -0.67 -11.21
N THR A 167 1.62 -0.75 -10.38
CA THR A 167 2.71 0.23 -10.35
C THR A 167 4.08 -0.40 -10.57
N SER A 168 4.99 0.34 -11.18
CA SER A 168 6.39 -0.11 -11.33
C SER A 168 7.07 -0.30 -9.97
N MET A 169 6.81 0.58 -8.99
CA MET A 169 7.33 0.47 -7.63
C MET A 169 6.87 -0.82 -6.95
N GLY A 170 5.57 -1.14 -7.05
CA GLY A 170 5.03 -2.37 -6.49
C GLY A 170 5.64 -3.61 -7.13
N ARG A 171 5.81 -3.62 -8.45
CA ARG A 171 6.48 -4.72 -9.16
C ARG A 171 7.95 -4.86 -8.76
N ALA A 172 8.68 -3.75 -8.64
CA ALA A 172 10.06 -3.76 -8.20
C ALA A 172 10.21 -4.30 -6.76
N LEU A 173 9.28 -3.99 -5.86
CA LEU A 173 9.26 -4.51 -4.50
C LEU A 173 8.86 -6.00 -4.46
N LEU A 174 7.80 -6.37 -5.18
CA LEU A 174 7.26 -7.73 -5.19
C LEU A 174 8.11 -8.73 -5.94
N ALA A 175 8.90 -8.28 -6.91
CA ALA A 175 9.78 -9.17 -7.67
C ALA A 175 10.73 -9.98 -6.79
N TRP A 176 11.17 -9.46 -5.65
CA TRP A 176 12.05 -10.14 -4.69
C TRP A 176 11.37 -10.46 -3.35
N ALA A 177 10.06 -10.22 -3.24
CA ALA A 177 9.32 -10.56 -2.04
C ALA A 177 9.13 -12.08 -1.90
N PRO A 178 9.02 -12.61 -0.66
CA PRO A 178 8.65 -14.01 -0.42
C PRO A 178 7.28 -14.34 -1.03
N ALA A 179 7.11 -15.59 -1.49
CA ALA A 179 5.87 -16.04 -2.12
C ALA A 179 4.59 -15.73 -1.31
N PRO A 180 4.55 -15.92 0.03
CA PRO A 180 3.38 -15.58 0.83
C PRO A 180 3.00 -14.08 0.80
N VAL A 181 3.99 -13.19 0.60
CA VAL A 181 3.72 -11.74 0.45
C VAL A 181 3.06 -11.47 -0.89
N ILE A 182 3.56 -12.08 -1.97
CA ILE A 182 2.98 -11.94 -3.32
C ILE A 182 1.55 -12.47 -3.35
N GLU A 183 1.32 -13.66 -2.76
CA GLU A 183 -0.02 -14.28 -2.66
C GLU A 183 -1.00 -13.40 -1.88
N ARG A 184 -0.55 -12.82 -0.78
CA ARG A 184 -1.35 -11.87 0.00
C ARG A 184 -1.72 -10.64 -0.82
N VAL A 185 -0.76 -10.03 -1.53
CA VAL A 185 -1.01 -8.87 -2.38
C VAL A 185 -2.02 -9.21 -3.47
N ILE A 186 -1.91 -10.37 -4.11
CA ILE A 186 -2.89 -10.83 -5.11
C ILE A 186 -4.28 -10.99 -4.48
N ALA A 187 -4.36 -11.62 -3.31
CA ALA A 187 -5.64 -11.85 -2.62
C ALA A 187 -6.30 -10.55 -2.15
N GLU A 188 -5.54 -9.65 -1.51
CA GLU A 188 -6.05 -8.39 -0.98
C GLU A 188 -6.41 -7.37 -2.07
N SER A 189 -5.61 -7.28 -3.14
CA SER A 189 -5.88 -6.35 -4.25
C SER A 189 -6.94 -6.87 -5.23
N GLY A 190 -7.13 -8.20 -5.29
CA GLY A 190 -7.94 -8.87 -6.31
C GLY A 190 -7.47 -8.55 -7.74
N LEU A 191 -6.25 -8.02 -7.90
CA LEU A 191 -5.71 -7.48 -9.15
C LEU A 191 -6.75 -6.64 -9.90
N ARG A 192 -7.40 -5.74 -9.15
CA ARG A 192 -8.52 -4.94 -9.65
C ARG A 192 -8.10 -4.16 -10.90
N ARG A 193 -8.93 -4.20 -11.93
CA ARG A 193 -8.76 -3.42 -13.14
C ARG A 193 -8.91 -1.92 -12.84
N LEU A 194 -7.92 -1.14 -13.19
CA LEU A 194 -7.91 0.33 -13.06
C LEU A 194 -8.00 0.99 -14.44
N THR A 195 -7.35 0.37 -15.44
CA THR A 195 -7.38 0.75 -16.84
C THR A 195 -7.54 -0.51 -17.70
N GLU A 196 -7.68 -0.34 -19.00
CA GLU A 196 -7.68 -1.47 -19.95
C GLU A 196 -6.33 -2.22 -19.99
N ARG A 197 -5.24 -1.59 -19.55
CA ARG A 197 -3.89 -2.14 -19.55
C ARG A 197 -3.51 -2.83 -18.24
N THR A 198 -4.29 -2.66 -17.18
CA THR A 198 -3.99 -3.28 -15.88
C THR A 198 -3.95 -4.80 -16.01
N ILE A 199 -2.86 -5.42 -15.55
CA ILE A 199 -2.77 -6.89 -15.45
C ILE A 199 -3.70 -7.35 -14.34
N THR A 200 -4.69 -8.19 -14.70
CA THR A 200 -5.71 -8.74 -13.79
C THR A 200 -5.60 -10.25 -13.61
N ASP A 201 -4.79 -10.92 -14.43
CA ASP A 201 -4.54 -12.35 -14.32
C ASP A 201 -3.35 -12.65 -13.41
N PRO A 202 -3.50 -13.49 -12.36
CA PRO A 202 -2.40 -13.82 -11.44
C PRO A 202 -1.19 -14.48 -12.12
N VAL A 203 -1.39 -15.27 -13.17
CA VAL A 203 -0.30 -15.95 -13.89
C VAL A 203 0.52 -14.93 -14.68
N ALA A 204 -0.17 -14.03 -15.38
CA ALA A 204 0.46 -12.93 -16.11
C ALA A 204 1.18 -11.97 -15.15
N PHE A 205 0.60 -11.68 -13.97
CA PHE A 205 1.23 -10.86 -12.96
C PHE A 205 2.53 -11.50 -12.44
N GLN A 206 2.51 -12.80 -12.12
CA GLN A 206 3.73 -13.51 -11.71
C GLN A 206 4.79 -13.57 -12.84
N ALA A 207 4.36 -13.66 -14.11
CA ALA A 207 5.28 -13.58 -15.24
C ALA A 207 5.96 -12.21 -15.32
N ALA A 208 5.19 -11.12 -15.14
CA ALA A 208 5.74 -9.77 -15.06
C ALA A 208 6.74 -9.58 -13.90
N LEU A 209 6.51 -10.22 -12.75
CA LEU A 209 7.49 -10.19 -11.66
C LEU A 209 8.78 -10.95 -11.99
N ARG A 210 8.70 -12.03 -12.76
CA ARG A 210 9.91 -12.76 -13.24
C ARG A 210 10.71 -11.90 -14.21
N GLU A 211 10.03 -11.25 -15.15
CA GLU A 211 10.67 -10.31 -16.08
C GLU A 211 11.42 -9.20 -15.34
N VAL A 212 10.81 -8.62 -14.29
CA VAL A 212 11.47 -7.60 -13.45
C VAL A 212 12.75 -8.14 -12.79
N ARG A 213 12.78 -9.42 -12.37
CA ARG A 213 14.00 -10.03 -11.80
C ARG A 213 15.11 -10.18 -12.84
N GLU A 214 14.76 -10.52 -14.09
CA GLU A 214 15.70 -10.70 -15.18
C GLU A 214 16.28 -9.36 -15.64
N LEU A 215 15.43 -8.33 -15.77
CA LEU A 215 15.82 -7.00 -16.22
C LEU A 215 16.48 -6.15 -15.11
N GLY A 216 16.19 -6.44 -13.83
CA GLY A 216 16.64 -5.64 -12.70
C GLY A 216 15.81 -4.37 -12.45
N TYR A 217 14.80 -4.10 -13.25
CA TYR A 217 13.88 -2.96 -13.11
C TYR A 217 12.47 -3.31 -13.59
N ALA A 218 11.49 -2.55 -13.14
CA ALA A 218 10.11 -2.62 -13.60
C ALA A 218 9.78 -1.42 -14.48
N LEU A 219 9.11 -1.64 -15.62
CA LEU A 219 8.52 -0.61 -16.46
C LEU A 219 7.02 -0.89 -16.57
N VAL A 220 6.20 0.10 -16.22
CA VAL A 220 4.74 0.01 -16.26
C VAL A 220 4.19 1.20 -17.04
N ALA A 221 3.33 0.92 -18.01
CA ALA A 221 2.76 1.94 -18.89
C ALA A 221 1.24 1.84 -18.94
N GLY A 222 0.57 2.84 -18.38
CA GLY A 222 -0.88 2.99 -18.44
C GLY A 222 -1.68 1.96 -17.61
N GLU A 223 -1.10 1.31 -16.60
CA GLU A 223 -1.83 0.31 -15.79
C GLU A 223 -2.51 0.92 -14.56
N LEU A 224 -1.90 1.91 -13.93
CA LEU A 224 -2.49 2.66 -12.83
C LEU A 224 -3.46 3.72 -13.35
N GLU A 225 -3.03 4.43 -14.38
CA GLU A 225 -3.73 5.54 -15.00
C GLU A 225 -3.31 5.65 -16.47
N ASP A 226 -4.27 5.94 -17.35
CA ASP A 226 -3.98 6.10 -18.78
C ASP A 226 -2.99 7.23 -19.03
N GLY A 227 -2.00 6.95 -19.87
CA GLY A 227 -0.96 7.91 -20.20
C GLY A 227 0.17 8.02 -19.16
N LEU A 228 0.06 7.41 -17.99
CA LEU A 228 1.16 7.34 -17.04
C LEU A 228 2.16 6.26 -17.40
N ILE A 229 3.44 6.62 -17.48
CA ILE A 229 4.54 5.66 -17.63
C ILE A 229 5.50 5.82 -16.44
N SER A 230 5.90 4.72 -15.84
CA SER A 230 6.85 4.72 -14.74
C SER A 230 7.86 3.60 -14.84
N VAL A 231 9.09 3.88 -14.42
CA VAL A 231 10.17 2.92 -14.25
C VAL A 231 10.60 2.89 -12.79
N SER A 232 10.93 1.70 -12.28
CA SER A 232 11.39 1.55 -10.90
C SER A 232 12.49 0.50 -10.78
N ALA A 233 13.44 0.76 -9.90
CA ALA A 233 14.51 -0.16 -9.54
C ALA A 233 14.47 -0.48 -8.04
N PRO A 234 14.85 -1.71 -7.62
CA PRO A 234 14.88 -2.08 -6.21
C PRO A 234 16.04 -1.40 -5.49
N VAL A 235 15.78 -0.95 -4.28
CA VAL A 235 16.78 -0.48 -3.32
C VAL A 235 16.95 -1.55 -2.25
N ARG A 236 18.21 -1.94 -1.98
CA ARG A 236 18.57 -3.05 -1.10
C ARG A 236 19.29 -2.56 0.13
N ASP A 237 19.07 -3.23 1.24
CA ASP A 237 19.82 -3.03 2.46
C ASP A 237 21.09 -3.89 2.52
N GLN A 238 21.80 -3.82 3.65
CA GLN A 238 23.01 -4.60 3.93
C GLN A 238 22.82 -6.12 3.90
N THR A 239 21.56 -6.60 4.06
CA THR A 239 21.23 -8.03 3.99
C THR A 239 20.98 -8.50 2.55
N GLY A 240 20.88 -7.56 1.60
CA GLY A 240 20.47 -7.80 0.22
C GLY A 240 18.95 -7.82 0.03
N SER A 241 18.17 -7.60 1.10
CA SER A 241 16.71 -7.51 1.03
C SER A 241 16.29 -6.23 0.31
N VAL A 242 15.25 -6.33 -0.52
CA VAL A 242 14.66 -5.15 -1.17
C VAL A 242 13.76 -4.44 -0.15
N VAL A 243 14.17 -3.26 0.29
CA VAL A 243 13.51 -2.46 1.33
C VAL A 243 12.71 -1.29 0.78
N ALA A 244 13.04 -0.84 -0.43
CA ALA A 244 12.32 0.22 -1.12
C ALA A 244 12.41 0.05 -2.64
N ALA A 245 11.61 0.82 -3.38
CA ALA A 245 11.71 1.00 -4.82
C ALA A 245 11.96 2.47 -5.15
N LEU A 246 13.02 2.74 -5.91
CA LEU A 246 13.28 4.03 -6.52
C LEU A 246 12.52 4.12 -7.85
N ALA A 247 11.79 5.20 -8.08
CA ALA A 247 10.98 5.37 -9.28
C ALA A 247 11.19 6.72 -9.95
N SER A 248 11.07 6.72 -11.27
CA SER A 248 10.88 7.90 -12.10
C SER A 248 9.62 7.74 -12.93
N SER A 249 8.81 8.80 -13.02
CA SER A 249 7.51 8.76 -13.68
C SER A 249 7.36 9.91 -14.66
N THR A 250 6.78 9.61 -15.83
CA THR A 250 6.51 10.55 -16.92
C THR A 250 5.14 10.26 -17.53
N SER A 251 4.72 11.07 -18.52
CA SER A 251 3.53 10.83 -19.33
C SER A 251 3.88 10.38 -20.73
N SER A 252 3.03 9.55 -21.35
CA SER A 252 3.19 9.05 -22.72
C SER A 252 3.20 10.14 -23.80
N GLY A 253 2.65 11.31 -23.52
CA GLY A 253 2.69 12.46 -24.41
C GLY A 253 4.05 13.18 -24.45
N ARG A 254 5.02 12.77 -23.63
CA ARG A 254 6.32 13.46 -23.48
C ARG A 254 7.52 12.61 -23.76
N THR A 255 7.43 11.33 -23.49
CA THR A 255 8.55 10.40 -23.63
C THR A 255 8.02 9.07 -24.13
N ASP A 256 8.68 8.50 -25.14
CA ASP A 256 8.42 7.15 -25.58
C ASP A 256 9.13 6.12 -24.69
N LEU A 257 8.75 4.87 -24.85
CA LEU A 257 9.30 3.76 -24.04
C LEU A 257 10.78 3.50 -24.34
N ASP A 258 11.23 3.74 -25.57
CA ASP A 258 12.62 3.46 -25.97
C ASP A 258 13.55 4.50 -25.36
N ARG A 259 13.16 5.76 -25.36
CA ARG A 259 13.90 6.81 -24.68
C ARG A 259 13.99 6.55 -23.16
N LEU A 260 12.90 6.11 -22.55
CA LEU A 260 12.90 5.71 -21.14
C LEU A 260 13.91 4.60 -20.87
N ARG A 261 13.91 3.55 -21.70
CA ARG A 261 14.85 2.42 -21.57
C ARG A 261 16.30 2.81 -21.76
N THR A 262 16.58 3.68 -22.73
CA THR A 262 17.96 4.03 -23.10
C THR A 262 18.56 5.16 -22.26
N GLU A 263 17.77 6.13 -21.83
CA GLU A 263 18.26 7.30 -21.11
C GLU A 263 17.97 7.24 -19.61
N VAL A 264 16.74 6.87 -19.19
CA VAL A 264 16.32 6.96 -17.78
C VAL A 264 16.66 5.70 -16.99
N VAL A 265 16.41 4.51 -17.54
CA VAL A 265 16.67 3.24 -16.83
C VAL A 265 18.13 3.09 -16.40
N PRO A 266 19.17 3.39 -17.20
CA PRO A 266 20.56 3.29 -16.75
C PRO A 266 20.88 4.23 -15.59
N LEU A 267 20.32 5.46 -15.59
CA LEU A 267 20.49 6.41 -14.49
C LEU A 267 19.77 5.92 -13.24
N LEU A 268 18.54 5.44 -13.39
CA LEU A 268 17.73 4.90 -12.29
C LEU A 268 18.41 3.70 -11.60
N LEU A 269 18.92 2.73 -12.39
CA LEU A 269 19.63 1.56 -11.88
C LEU A 269 20.91 1.94 -11.12
N ARG A 270 21.67 2.88 -11.67
CA ARG A 270 22.87 3.41 -10.99
C ARG A 270 22.49 4.07 -9.67
N THR A 271 21.54 4.98 -9.69
CA THR A 271 21.07 5.69 -8.48
C THR A 271 20.52 4.73 -7.42
N ALA A 272 19.75 3.70 -7.82
CA ALA A 272 19.28 2.68 -6.89
C ALA A 272 20.43 1.85 -6.31
N GLY A 273 21.47 1.58 -7.11
CA GLY A 273 22.71 0.95 -6.66
C GLY A 273 23.47 1.80 -5.66
N ASP A 274 23.59 3.10 -5.89
CA ASP A 274 24.29 4.05 -5.02
C ASP A 274 23.54 4.16 -3.66
N ILE A 275 22.22 4.32 -3.66
CA ILE A 275 21.42 4.30 -2.43
C ILE A 275 21.60 2.97 -1.69
N SER A 276 21.58 1.85 -2.40
CA SER A 276 21.79 0.53 -1.79
C SER A 276 23.19 0.39 -1.18
N ALA A 277 24.22 0.93 -1.82
CA ALA A 277 25.59 0.95 -1.29
C ALA A 277 25.68 1.79 0.00
N ASP A 278 25.04 2.94 0.06
CA ASP A 278 24.95 3.78 1.26
C ASP A 278 24.19 3.09 2.40
N LEU A 279 23.25 2.19 2.07
CA LEU A 279 22.57 1.30 3.02
C LEU A 279 23.40 0.06 3.39
N GLY A 280 24.65 -0.02 2.95
CA GLY A 280 25.56 -1.11 3.26
C GLY A 280 25.43 -2.34 2.36
N HIS A 281 24.63 -2.28 1.28
CA HIS A 281 24.55 -3.37 0.33
C HIS A 281 25.87 -3.50 -0.44
N ARG A 282 26.48 -4.67 -0.39
CA ARG A 282 27.64 -5.02 -1.20
C ARG A 282 27.18 -5.95 -2.31
N ALA A 283 27.13 -5.45 -3.55
CA ALA A 283 26.90 -6.32 -4.70
C ALA A 283 27.92 -7.44 -4.68
N THR A 284 27.49 -8.69 -4.61
CA THR A 284 28.37 -9.85 -4.77
C THR A 284 28.91 -9.77 -6.19
N ARG A 285 30.18 -9.37 -6.31
CA ARG A 285 30.91 -9.43 -7.58
C ARG A 285 30.89 -10.90 -8.02
N PRO A 286 30.43 -11.23 -9.23
CA PRO A 286 30.57 -12.61 -9.71
C PRO A 286 32.03 -13.01 -9.56
N PRO A 287 32.33 -14.26 -9.15
CA PRO A 287 33.69 -14.70 -9.03
C PRO A 287 34.40 -14.43 -10.36
N SER A 288 35.47 -13.65 -10.31
CA SER A 288 36.31 -13.44 -11.48
C SER A 288 36.77 -14.83 -11.91
N VAL A 289 36.36 -15.27 -13.08
CA VAL A 289 36.95 -16.45 -13.73
C VAL A 289 38.38 -16.04 -14.02
N ASN A 290 39.26 -16.31 -13.06
CA ASN A 290 40.70 -16.27 -13.29
C ASN A 290 40.99 -17.39 -14.27
N GLY A 291 41.07 -17.07 -15.55
CA GLY A 291 41.75 -17.86 -16.52
C GLY A 291 43.21 -18.00 -16.10
N ARG A 292 43.49 -19.08 -15.37
CA ARG A 292 44.82 -19.64 -15.28
C ARG A 292 44.93 -20.64 -16.40
N ASP A 293 45.17 -20.16 -17.59
CA ASP A 293 45.95 -20.89 -18.58
C ASP A 293 47.41 -20.54 -18.29
N GLY A 294 48.03 -21.34 -17.47
CA GLY A 294 49.45 -21.44 -17.32
C GLY A 294 49.93 -22.56 -18.23
N PHE A 295 50.37 -22.20 -19.41
CA PHE A 295 51.30 -23.03 -20.16
C PHE A 295 52.61 -23.11 -19.40
N PHE A 296 52.96 -24.33 -19.01
CA PHE A 296 54.28 -24.97 -19.22
C PHE A 296 54.11 -26.47 -19.05
#